data_aa7f3aca18f68cafb32c6506d3ef49fa
#
_entry.id   aa7f3aca18f68cafb32c6506d3ef49fa
#
_cell.length_a   1.000
_cell.length_b   1.000
_cell.length_c   1.000
_cell.angle_alpha   90.00
_cell.angle_beta   90.00
_cell.angle_gamma   90.00
#
_symmetry.space_group_name_H-M   'P 1'
#
loop_
_entity.id
_entity.type
_entity.pdbx_description
1 polymer ?
#
loop_
_entity_poly.entity_id
_entity_poly.type
_entity_poly.pdbx_seq_one_letter_code
_entity_poly.pdbx_strand_id
1 'polypeptide(L)'
;MVARVGATAMTLPTAYEEDAWTGVRWRIRGRTFAHVLVAQEGYLSSYREATGIAVPTTVLTFRSEGEELLALTRAGHPFYKPPWSPTAMGMVLEEATDWAEVAELVTDSYRFCAPQKLVRLLDRSGPSPVER
;
A
#
# COMPACT_ATOMS: atom_id res chain seq x y z
N MET A 1 2.50 12.17 -5.51
CA MET A 1 2.42 10.70 -5.31
C MET A 1 1.25 10.30 -4.44
N VAL A 2 0.98 11.06 -3.37
CA VAL A 2 -0.22 10.81 -2.55
C VAL A 2 -1.47 10.79 -3.40
N ALA A 3 -1.63 11.75 -4.31
CA ALA A 3 -2.85 11.85 -5.12
C ALA A 3 -3.04 10.61 -6.01
N ARG A 4 -1.95 10.04 -6.51
CA ARG A 4 -2.06 8.86 -7.39
C ARG A 4 -2.48 7.63 -6.62
N VAL A 5 -1.94 7.43 -5.41
CA VAL A 5 -2.37 6.33 -4.56
C VAL A 5 -3.81 6.54 -4.11
N GLY A 6 -4.15 7.79 -3.72
CA GLY A 6 -5.49 8.13 -3.29
C GLY A 6 -6.53 7.94 -4.37
N ALA A 7 -6.17 8.17 -5.62
CA ALA A 7 -7.11 7.99 -6.73
C ALA A 7 -7.63 6.55 -6.79
N THR A 8 -6.77 5.57 -6.51
CA THR A 8 -7.20 4.18 -6.44
C THR A 8 -7.92 3.90 -5.12
N ALA A 9 -7.29 4.30 -4.01
CA ALA A 9 -7.79 3.92 -2.68
C ALA A 9 -9.20 4.43 -2.44
N MET A 10 -9.51 5.63 -2.91
CA MET A 10 -10.81 6.24 -2.65
C MET A 10 -11.93 5.70 -3.55
N THR A 11 -11.60 4.85 -4.54
CA THR A 11 -12.64 4.15 -5.30
C THR A 11 -13.13 2.89 -4.59
N LEU A 12 -12.44 2.46 -3.53
CA LEU A 12 -12.75 1.19 -2.88
C LEU A 12 -13.87 1.37 -1.86
N PRO A 13 -14.76 0.38 -1.71
CA PRO A 13 -15.98 0.55 -0.91
C PRO A 13 -15.71 1.00 0.52
N THR A 14 -16.33 2.11 0.92
CA THR A 14 -16.26 2.75 2.24
C THR A 14 -14.85 3.06 2.74
N ALA A 15 -13.86 3.04 1.85
CA ALA A 15 -12.51 3.45 2.22
C ALA A 15 -12.49 4.94 2.54
N TYR A 16 -11.64 5.34 3.47
CA TYR A 16 -11.51 6.73 3.83
C TYR A 16 -10.05 7.11 4.01
N GLU A 17 -9.78 8.40 3.80
CA GLU A 17 -8.45 8.95 3.88
C GLU A 17 -8.31 9.72 5.18
N GLU A 18 -7.14 9.62 5.80
CA GLU A 18 -6.91 10.39 7.02
C GLU A 18 -5.43 10.74 7.11
N ASP A 19 -5.14 11.91 7.69
CA ASP A 19 -3.76 12.28 7.93
C ASP A 19 -3.19 11.36 8.98
N ALA A 20 -1.98 10.85 8.70
CA ALA A 20 -1.26 10.05 9.67
C ALA A 20 -0.27 10.96 10.39
N TRP A 21 0.37 10.43 11.42
CA TRP A 21 1.41 11.17 12.09
C TRP A 21 2.49 11.63 11.11
N THR A 22 2.80 10.79 10.12
CA THR A 22 3.59 11.22 8.99
C THR A 22 2.91 10.70 7.73
N GLY A 23 2.66 11.61 6.78
CA GLY A 23 2.04 11.25 5.52
C GLY A 23 0.53 11.10 5.59
N VAL A 24 0.00 10.34 4.66
CA VAL A 24 -1.44 10.13 4.49
C VAL A 24 -1.71 8.63 4.45
N ARG A 25 -2.77 8.21 5.12
CA ARG A 25 -3.14 6.79 5.10
C ARG A 25 -4.58 6.61 4.65
N TRP A 26 -4.86 5.45 4.08
CA TRP A 26 -6.20 5.07 3.66
C TRP A 26 -6.61 3.83 4.44
N ARG A 27 -7.84 3.86 4.95
CA ARG A 27 -8.30 2.88 5.92
C ARG A 27 -9.65 2.33 5.55
N ILE A 28 -9.93 1.13 6.09
CA ILE A 28 -11.23 0.48 6.00
C ILE A 28 -11.52 -0.15 7.35
N ARG A 29 -12.64 0.29 7.96
CA ARG A 29 -13.08 -0.26 9.26
C ARG A 29 -11.97 -0.23 10.30
N GLY A 30 -11.20 0.87 10.34
CA GLY A 30 -10.15 1.03 11.34
C GLY A 30 -8.84 0.32 11.01
N ARG A 31 -8.72 -0.29 9.85
CA ARG A 31 -7.48 -0.96 9.43
C ARG A 31 -6.85 -0.18 8.28
N THR A 32 -5.56 0.09 8.39
CA THR A 32 -4.84 0.81 7.34
C THR A 32 -4.43 -0.17 6.25
N PHE A 33 -4.85 0.11 5.01
CA PHE A 33 -4.45 -0.74 3.88
C PHE A 33 -3.45 -0.06 2.95
N ALA A 34 -3.24 1.24 3.09
CA ALA A 34 -2.22 1.96 2.32
C ALA A 34 -1.78 3.19 3.09
N HIS A 35 -0.49 3.47 3.05
CA HIS A 35 0.09 4.61 3.77
C HIS A 35 1.24 5.14 2.93
N VAL A 36 1.18 6.40 2.55
CA VAL A 36 2.27 7.07 1.82
C VAL A 36 2.94 8.04 2.78
N LEU A 37 4.24 7.95 2.91
CA LEU A 37 5.02 8.81 3.79
C LEU A 37 6.39 9.08 3.18
N VAL A 38 7.06 10.10 3.69
CA VAL A 38 8.45 10.37 3.35
C VAL A 38 9.30 9.84 4.49
N ALA A 39 10.07 8.80 4.20
CA ALA A 39 11.01 8.26 5.17
C ALA A 39 12.21 9.20 5.27
N GLN A 40 12.53 9.64 6.46
CA GLN A 40 13.58 10.64 6.69
C GLN A 40 14.46 10.25 7.86
N GLU A 41 15.65 10.85 7.89
CA GLU A 41 16.51 10.78 9.07
C GLU A 41 15.81 11.43 10.24
N GLY A 42 16.23 11.10 11.43
CA GLY A 42 15.68 11.66 12.66
C GLY A 42 14.45 10.92 13.10
N TYR A 43 13.31 11.33 12.61
CA TYR A 43 12.04 10.73 12.98
C TYR A 43 12.02 9.21 12.76
N LEU A 44 12.48 8.79 11.59
CA LEU A 44 12.58 7.37 11.29
C LEU A 44 14.06 6.98 11.23
N SER A 45 14.81 7.35 12.28
CA SER A 45 16.26 7.15 12.30
C SER A 45 16.64 5.70 12.05
N SER A 46 15.80 4.78 12.48
CA SER A 46 16.07 3.36 12.25
C SER A 46 15.54 2.84 10.92
N TYR A 47 14.84 3.67 10.16
CA TYR A 47 14.20 3.22 8.93
C TYR A 47 15.22 2.71 7.92
N ARG A 48 16.26 3.50 7.70
CA ARG A 48 17.33 3.12 6.78
C ARG A 48 18.03 1.85 7.24
N GLU A 49 18.31 1.76 8.53
CA GLU A 49 18.97 0.58 9.08
C GLU A 49 18.06 -0.65 9.01
N ALA A 50 16.76 -0.45 9.26
CA ALA A 50 15.83 -1.57 9.28
C ALA A 50 15.47 -2.06 7.89
N THR A 51 15.43 -1.17 6.90
CA THR A 51 14.91 -1.52 5.57
C THR A 51 15.96 -1.48 4.47
N GLY A 52 17.09 -0.82 4.71
CA GLY A 52 18.15 -0.70 3.70
C GLY A 52 17.88 0.34 2.63
N ILE A 53 16.78 1.08 2.71
CA ILE A 53 16.50 2.08 1.68
C ILE A 53 17.13 3.41 2.04
N ALA A 54 17.48 4.17 1.00
CA ALA A 54 18.04 5.50 1.17
C ALA A 54 16.97 6.46 1.70
N VAL A 55 17.39 7.43 2.49
CA VAL A 55 16.49 8.47 2.98
C VAL A 55 17.11 9.83 2.66
N PRO A 56 16.27 10.87 2.41
CA PRO A 56 14.81 10.81 2.39
C PRO A 56 14.28 10.18 1.11
N THR A 57 13.17 9.47 1.23
CA THR A 57 12.50 8.91 0.05
C THR A 57 11.01 8.72 0.36
N THR A 58 10.19 8.83 -0.67
CA THR A 58 8.76 8.60 -0.53
C THR A 58 8.49 7.11 -0.67
N VAL A 59 7.69 6.56 0.23
CA VAL A 59 7.39 5.13 0.23
C VAL A 59 5.90 4.92 0.40
N LEU A 60 5.43 3.78 -0.11
CA LEU A 60 4.09 3.25 0.13
C LEU A 60 4.25 2.00 0.98
N THR A 61 3.46 1.90 2.05
CA THR A 61 3.35 0.63 2.77
C THR A 61 1.95 0.09 2.59
N PHE A 62 1.84 -1.22 2.52
CA PHE A 62 0.57 -1.90 2.29
C PHE A 62 0.64 -3.30 2.91
N ARG A 63 -0.48 -4.02 2.83
CA ARG A 63 -0.56 -5.37 3.41
C ARG A 63 -0.47 -6.42 2.32
N SER A 64 0.16 -7.53 2.67
CA SER A 64 0.28 -8.68 1.78
C SER A 64 0.48 -9.93 2.62
N GLU A 65 0.29 -11.09 2.02
CA GLU A 65 0.45 -12.37 2.72
C GLU A 65 0.79 -13.47 1.72
N GLY A 66 1.21 -14.61 2.25
CA GLY A 66 1.40 -15.82 1.47
C GLY A 66 2.46 -15.69 0.40
N GLU A 67 2.17 -16.29 -0.74
CA GLU A 67 3.15 -16.35 -1.83
C GLU A 67 3.43 -14.98 -2.41
N GLU A 68 2.44 -14.11 -2.45
CA GLU A 68 2.66 -12.75 -2.94
C GLU A 68 3.67 -12.02 -2.05
N LEU A 69 3.49 -12.13 -0.74
CA LEU A 69 4.41 -11.48 0.19
C LEU A 69 5.84 -12.00 0.00
N LEU A 70 5.99 -13.30 -0.15
CA LEU A 70 7.31 -13.89 -0.40
C LEU A 70 7.92 -13.39 -1.71
N ALA A 71 7.12 -13.34 -2.76
CA ALA A 71 7.59 -12.90 -4.05
C ALA A 71 8.06 -11.46 -4.01
N LEU A 72 7.28 -10.58 -3.37
CA LEU A 72 7.63 -9.17 -3.25
C LEU A 72 8.87 -8.99 -2.39
N THR A 73 8.98 -9.77 -1.30
CA THR A 73 10.14 -9.69 -0.43
C THR A 73 11.43 -10.04 -1.18
N ARG A 74 11.35 -10.96 -2.13
CA ARG A 74 12.50 -11.40 -2.90
C ARG A 74 12.77 -10.59 -4.15
N ALA A 75 11.81 -9.75 -4.55
CA ALA A 75 11.91 -9.02 -5.82
C ALA A 75 13.01 -7.95 -5.81
N GLY A 76 13.34 -7.42 -4.64
CA GLY A 76 14.30 -6.33 -4.56
C GLY A 76 13.66 -5.01 -4.96
N HIS A 77 14.50 -3.99 -5.14
CA HIS A 77 14.03 -2.65 -5.47
C HIS A 77 12.96 -2.69 -6.58
N PRO A 78 11.83 -1.99 -6.44
CA PRO A 78 11.52 -0.97 -5.42
C PRO A 78 10.90 -1.51 -4.14
N PHE A 79 10.82 -2.82 -3.97
CA PHE A 79 10.15 -3.43 -2.83
C PHE A 79 11.12 -3.69 -1.69
N TYR A 80 10.62 -3.62 -0.46
CA TYR A 80 11.40 -3.96 0.72
C TYR A 80 10.46 -4.47 1.80
N LYS A 81 11.00 -5.27 2.73
CA LYS A 81 10.18 -5.89 3.80
C LYS A 81 10.41 -5.16 5.11
N PRO A 82 9.45 -4.33 5.56
CA PRO A 82 9.58 -3.72 6.88
C PRO A 82 9.55 -4.80 7.96
N PRO A 83 10.38 -4.67 8.99
CA PRO A 83 10.45 -5.72 10.01
C PRO A 83 9.40 -5.64 11.11
N TRP A 84 8.62 -4.56 11.16
CA TRP A 84 7.72 -4.32 12.28
C TRP A 84 6.37 -5.03 12.16
N SER A 85 6.09 -5.69 11.06
CA SER A 85 4.86 -6.48 10.93
C SER A 85 5.07 -7.60 9.92
N PRO A 86 4.59 -8.81 10.20
CA PRO A 86 4.76 -9.91 9.26
C PRO A 86 3.97 -9.72 7.96
N THR A 87 2.93 -8.89 7.96
CA THR A 87 2.12 -8.68 6.76
C THR A 87 2.35 -7.33 6.11
N ALA A 88 3.30 -6.55 6.59
CA ALA A 88 3.60 -5.26 5.98
C ALA A 88 4.59 -5.44 4.84
N MET A 89 4.36 -4.67 3.78
CA MET A 89 5.26 -4.62 2.64
C MET A 89 5.47 -3.16 2.26
N GLY A 90 6.66 -2.82 1.76
CA GLY A 90 6.99 -1.46 1.38
C GLY A 90 7.42 -1.36 -0.06
N MET A 91 7.20 -0.20 -0.65
CA MET A 91 7.58 0.07 -2.03
C MET A 91 8.06 1.52 -2.13
N VAL A 92 9.26 1.71 -2.68
CA VAL A 92 9.76 3.05 -2.95
C VAL A 92 8.99 3.62 -4.13
N LEU A 93 8.50 4.86 -3.99
CA LEU A 93 7.75 5.54 -5.05
C LEU A 93 8.65 6.60 -5.70
N GLU A 94 8.62 6.63 -7.02
CA GLU A 94 9.40 7.58 -7.81
C GLU A 94 8.67 7.84 -9.11
N GLU A 95 9.21 8.71 -9.95
CA GLU A 95 8.53 9.05 -11.20
C GLU A 95 8.36 7.86 -12.13
N ALA A 96 9.33 6.96 -12.11
CA ALA A 96 9.31 5.78 -12.98
C ALA A 96 8.46 4.64 -12.41
N THR A 97 7.80 4.85 -11.28
CA THR A 97 6.96 3.83 -10.65
C THR A 97 5.88 3.34 -11.61
N ASP A 98 5.67 2.03 -11.62
CA ASP A 98 4.56 1.43 -12.37
C ASP A 98 3.27 1.64 -11.60
N TRP A 99 2.53 2.68 -11.96
CA TRP A 99 1.32 3.06 -11.21
C TRP A 99 0.18 2.08 -11.39
N ALA A 100 0.17 1.30 -12.49
CA ALA A 100 -0.81 0.23 -12.64
C ALA A 100 -0.56 -0.86 -11.61
N GLU A 101 0.71 -1.19 -11.37
CA GLU A 101 1.06 -2.15 -10.33
C GLU A 101 0.68 -1.63 -8.94
N VAL A 102 0.92 -0.35 -8.68
CA VAL A 102 0.52 0.25 -7.41
C VAL A 102 -0.98 0.09 -7.19
N ALA A 103 -1.78 0.35 -8.23
CA ALA A 103 -3.23 0.22 -8.12
C ALA A 103 -3.63 -1.22 -7.77
N GLU A 104 -2.97 -2.20 -8.36
CA GLU A 104 -3.25 -3.60 -8.05
C GLU A 104 -2.87 -3.95 -6.61
N LEU A 105 -1.70 -3.49 -6.18
CA LEU A 105 -1.22 -3.80 -4.84
C LEU A 105 -2.09 -3.15 -3.77
N VAL A 106 -2.53 -1.91 -4.00
CA VAL A 106 -3.41 -1.22 -3.07
C VAL A 106 -4.76 -1.92 -2.98
N THR A 107 -5.30 -2.34 -4.13
CA THR A 107 -6.58 -3.05 -4.17
C THR A 107 -6.48 -4.39 -3.45
N ASP A 108 -5.41 -5.14 -3.66
CA ASP A 108 -5.22 -6.41 -2.98
C ASP A 108 -5.04 -6.22 -1.48
N SER A 109 -4.36 -5.15 -1.09
CA SER A 109 -4.21 -4.81 0.33
C SER A 109 -5.57 -4.52 0.96
N TYR A 110 -6.44 -3.79 0.24
CA TYR A 110 -7.80 -3.55 0.69
C TYR A 110 -8.54 -4.87 0.89
N ARG A 111 -8.42 -5.80 -0.07
CA ARG A 111 -9.07 -7.12 0.04
C ARG A 111 -8.62 -7.86 1.28
N PHE A 112 -7.35 -7.72 1.62
CA PHE A 112 -6.80 -8.35 2.83
C PHE A 112 -7.41 -7.75 4.10
N CYS A 113 -7.66 -6.45 4.11
CA CYS A 113 -8.10 -5.73 5.30
C CYS A 113 -9.62 -5.65 5.45
N ALA A 114 -10.37 -5.66 4.37
CA ALA A 114 -11.80 -5.38 4.38
C ALA A 114 -12.62 -6.61 4.78
N PRO A 115 -13.79 -6.37 5.40
CA PRO A 115 -14.74 -7.47 5.65
C PRO A 115 -15.20 -8.09 4.34
N GLN A 116 -15.56 -9.36 4.40
CA GLN A 116 -15.90 -10.14 3.21
C GLN A 116 -17.04 -9.51 2.41
N LYS A 117 -18.03 -8.93 3.08
CA LYS A 117 -19.14 -8.33 2.35
C LYS A 117 -18.72 -7.12 1.53
N LEU A 118 -17.73 -6.37 1.98
CA LEU A 118 -17.20 -5.25 1.21
C LEU A 118 -16.36 -5.72 0.05
N VAL A 119 -15.61 -6.81 0.24
CA VAL A 119 -14.85 -7.42 -0.84
C VAL A 119 -15.80 -7.89 -1.93
N ARG A 120 -16.94 -8.47 -1.56
CA ARG A 120 -17.95 -8.89 -2.55
C ARG A 120 -18.51 -7.71 -3.32
N LEU A 121 -18.72 -6.56 -2.65
CA LEU A 121 -19.15 -5.36 -3.34
C LEU A 121 -18.14 -4.91 -4.38
N LEU A 122 -16.88 -4.95 -4.03
CA LEU A 122 -15.81 -4.59 -4.94
C LEU A 122 -15.82 -5.51 -6.17
N ASP A 123 -15.96 -6.80 -5.95
CA ASP A 123 -15.94 -7.76 -7.04
C ASP A 123 -17.13 -7.59 -7.97
N ARG A 124 -18.31 -7.26 -7.43
CA ARG A 124 -19.49 -7.02 -8.26
C ARG A 124 -19.42 -5.72 -9.04
N SER A 125 -18.76 -4.72 -8.46
CA SER A 125 -18.65 -3.41 -9.09
C SER A 125 -17.40 -3.30 -9.94
N GLY A 126 -16.59 -4.33 -9.97
CA GLY A 126 -15.34 -4.30 -10.70
C GLY A 126 -15.59 -4.12 -12.18
N PRO A 127 -14.54 -3.90 -12.93
CA PRO A 127 -14.69 -3.66 -14.34
C PRO A 127 -15.48 -4.79 -14.93
N SER A 128 -16.62 -4.40 -15.43
CA SER A 128 -17.48 -5.33 -16.03
C SER A 128 -16.81 -5.76 -17.28
N PRO A 129 -16.77 -6.83 -17.47
CA PRO A 129 -16.28 -7.24 -18.74
C PRO A 129 -17.39 -7.23 -19.70
N VAL A 130 -17.57 -6.85 -19.54
CA VAL A 130 -18.29 -6.77 -20.08
C VAL A 130 -19.20 -7.33 -20.42
N GLU A 131 -19.26 -7.49 -19.97
CA GLU A 131 -19.71 -7.95 -19.94
C GLU A 131 -20.40 -7.80 -20.29
N ARG A 132 -20.52 -7.67 -20.43
CA ARG A 132 -20.94 -7.50 -20.50
C ARG A 132 -21.32 -7.52 -21.18
#